data_b02c8ae241a1395ed3c2b7d3d06c9ede
#
_entry.id   b02c8ae241a1395ed3c2b7d3d06c9ede
#
_cell.length_a   1.000
_cell.length_b   1.000
_cell.length_c   1.000
_cell.angle_alpha   90.00
_cell.angle_beta   90.00
_cell.angle_gamma   90.00
#
_symmetry.space_group_name_H-M   'P 1'
#
loop_
_entity.id
_entity.type
_entity.pdbx_description
1 polymer ?
#
loop_
_entity_poly.entity_id
_entity_poly.type
_entity_poly.pdbx_seq_one_letter_code
_entity_poly.pdbx_strand_id
1 'polypeptide(L)'
;MLVDYQNVNIYQGEELILRDVCWTVEEGQFVYVIGKVGSGKSSLLKTLYCELDMYSDEANKAEVLDKNLLAIKRKDIPALRRQMGIIFQDFQLLHDRNVYRNLYFVLKSTGWKNSGDIDNRINEVLQQVGMEDKKDKRPHELSGGEQQRIAIARALLNKPKMIVADEPTGNLDPETADNIVSLLHHITETGTAVIMSTHNLPMVDKYPGTVYKCDKGELQLTRTNKNA
;
A
#
# COMPACT_ATOMS: atom_id res chain seq x y z
N MET A 1 -4.02 -13.70 9.51
CA MET A 1 -3.01 -13.57 8.44
C MET A 1 -3.63 -12.82 7.28
N LEU A 2 -2.98 -11.77 6.77
CA LEU A 2 -3.51 -10.96 5.65
C LEU A 2 -2.87 -11.34 4.31
N VAL A 3 -1.62 -11.81 4.33
CA VAL A 3 -0.90 -12.33 3.16
C VAL A 3 -0.25 -13.65 3.55
N ASP A 4 -0.37 -14.66 2.69
CA ASP A 4 0.31 -15.95 2.81
C ASP A 4 0.68 -16.47 1.41
N TYR A 5 1.96 -16.32 1.06
CA TYR A 5 2.54 -16.86 -0.17
C TYR A 5 3.50 -18.00 0.17
N GLN A 6 3.40 -19.10 -0.58
CA GLN A 6 4.26 -20.27 -0.45
C GLN A 6 4.72 -20.72 -1.83
N ASN A 7 6.02 -20.59 -2.07
CA ASN A 7 6.70 -20.95 -3.32
C ASN A 7 6.04 -20.32 -4.55
N VAL A 8 5.83 -18.99 -4.52
CA VAL A 8 5.20 -18.24 -5.60
C VAL A 8 6.26 -17.68 -6.53
N ASN A 9 6.16 -17.96 -7.83
CA ASN A 9 6.95 -17.31 -8.86
C ASN A 9 6.23 -16.05 -9.36
N ILE A 10 6.96 -14.94 -9.48
CA ILE A 10 6.42 -13.65 -9.89
C ILE A 10 7.06 -13.25 -11.22
N TYR A 11 6.23 -13.02 -12.21
CA TYR A 11 6.63 -12.66 -13.56
C TYR A 11 6.21 -11.23 -13.90
N GLN A 12 6.97 -10.60 -14.80
CA GLN A 12 6.57 -9.40 -15.53
C GLN A 12 6.62 -9.69 -17.03
N GLY A 13 5.45 -9.91 -17.63
CA GLY A 13 5.37 -10.54 -18.95
C GLY A 13 5.89 -11.97 -18.87
N GLU A 14 6.92 -12.29 -19.68
CA GLU A 14 7.56 -13.61 -19.72
C GLU A 14 8.82 -13.69 -18.83
N GLU A 15 9.25 -12.58 -18.23
CA GLU A 15 10.45 -12.52 -17.40
C GLU A 15 10.14 -12.92 -15.95
N LEU A 16 10.86 -13.93 -15.42
CA LEU A 16 10.81 -14.32 -14.02
C LEU A 16 11.57 -13.28 -13.16
N ILE A 17 10.84 -12.55 -12.34
CA ILE A 17 11.39 -11.46 -11.50
C ILE A 17 11.77 -11.96 -10.12
N LEU A 18 10.89 -12.73 -9.47
CA LEU A 18 11.15 -13.34 -8.17
C LEU A 18 10.70 -14.80 -8.19
N ARG A 19 11.56 -15.69 -7.67
CA ARG A 19 11.30 -17.13 -7.61
C ARG A 19 11.05 -17.58 -6.17
N ASP A 20 10.25 -18.63 -6.03
CA ASP A 20 10.01 -19.33 -4.77
C ASP A 20 9.66 -18.40 -3.58
N VAL A 21 8.87 -17.36 -3.85
CA VAL A 21 8.51 -16.36 -2.85
C VAL A 21 7.69 -17.01 -1.74
N CYS A 22 8.21 -16.91 -0.51
CA CYS A 22 7.51 -17.26 0.72
C CYS A 22 7.48 -16.03 1.62
N TRP A 23 6.30 -15.52 1.94
CA TRP A 23 6.14 -14.43 2.87
C TRP A 23 4.76 -14.38 3.51
N THR A 24 4.71 -13.80 4.69
CA THR A 24 3.47 -13.65 5.46
C THR A 24 3.34 -12.25 6.01
N VAL A 25 2.10 -11.77 6.13
CA VAL A 25 1.76 -10.49 6.77
C VAL A 25 0.57 -10.69 7.68
N GLU A 26 0.69 -10.26 8.93
CA GLU A 26 -0.37 -10.29 9.93
C GLU A 26 -1.06 -8.92 10.07
N GLU A 27 -2.20 -8.88 10.77
CA GLU A 27 -2.90 -7.63 11.10
C GLU A 27 -2.02 -6.72 11.98
N GLY A 28 -2.08 -5.42 11.75
CA GLY A 28 -1.32 -4.43 12.50
C GLY A 28 0.19 -4.45 12.29
N GLN A 29 0.73 -5.30 11.43
CA GLN A 29 2.16 -5.32 11.15
C GLN A 29 2.60 -4.18 10.25
N PHE A 30 3.80 -3.64 10.54
CA PHE A 30 4.56 -2.85 9.58
C PHE A 30 5.61 -3.73 8.90
N VAL A 31 5.50 -3.87 7.58
CA VAL A 31 6.38 -4.73 6.77
C VAL A 31 7.12 -3.88 5.75
N TYR A 32 8.42 -3.94 5.76
CA TYR A 32 9.29 -3.35 4.74
C TYR A 32 9.67 -4.38 3.68
N VAL A 33 9.57 -3.97 2.42
CA VAL A 33 10.16 -4.68 1.28
C VAL A 33 11.31 -3.83 0.76
N ILE A 34 12.55 -4.23 1.04
CA ILE A 34 13.76 -3.48 0.67
C ILE A 34 14.48 -4.14 -0.50
N GLY A 35 15.33 -3.38 -1.18
CA GLY A 35 16.15 -3.86 -2.29
C GLY A 35 16.48 -2.73 -3.27
N LYS A 36 17.42 -2.99 -4.17
CA LYS A 36 17.82 -2.05 -5.21
C LYS A 36 16.67 -1.72 -6.16
N VAL A 37 16.78 -0.63 -6.91
CA VAL A 37 15.88 -0.34 -8.02
C VAL A 37 15.94 -1.51 -9.01
N GLY A 38 14.79 -1.98 -9.49
CA GLY A 38 14.68 -3.13 -10.40
C GLY A 38 14.78 -4.51 -9.73
N SER A 39 14.86 -4.61 -8.38
CA SER A 39 14.96 -5.91 -7.69
C SER A 39 13.64 -6.68 -7.54
N GLY A 40 12.51 -6.18 -8.09
CA GLY A 40 11.22 -6.85 -8.04
C GLY A 40 10.28 -6.40 -6.92
N LYS A 41 10.63 -5.37 -6.10
CA LYS A 41 9.77 -4.85 -5.02
C LYS A 41 8.37 -4.48 -5.52
N SER A 42 8.29 -3.62 -6.53
CA SER A 42 7.00 -3.17 -7.09
C SER A 42 6.24 -4.32 -7.74
N SER A 43 6.93 -5.27 -8.39
CA SER A 43 6.30 -6.47 -8.97
C SER A 43 5.66 -7.33 -7.89
N LEU A 44 6.35 -7.54 -6.76
CA LEU A 44 5.80 -8.25 -5.59
C LEU A 44 4.56 -7.53 -5.06
N LEU A 45 4.63 -6.20 -4.84
CA LEU A 45 3.48 -5.44 -4.34
C LEU A 45 2.29 -5.47 -5.30
N LYS A 46 2.51 -5.46 -6.61
CA LYS A 46 1.47 -5.50 -7.65
C LYS A 46 0.68 -6.80 -7.68
N THR A 47 1.26 -7.90 -7.23
CA THR A 47 0.53 -9.16 -7.09
C THR A 47 -0.55 -9.08 -6.02
N LEU A 48 -0.33 -8.36 -4.92
CA LEU A 48 -1.27 -8.25 -3.80
C LEU A 48 -2.65 -7.72 -4.20
N TYR A 49 -2.68 -6.81 -5.16
CA TYR A 49 -3.92 -6.22 -5.67
C TYR A 49 -4.25 -6.63 -7.12
N CYS A 50 -3.66 -7.75 -7.57
CA CYS A 50 -3.92 -8.36 -8.88
C CYS A 50 -3.71 -7.39 -10.06
N GLU A 51 -2.65 -6.57 -10.03
CA GLU A 51 -2.16 -5.84 -11.20
C GLU A 51 -1.19 -6.71 -12.01
N LEU A 52 -0.46 -7.62 -11.35
CA LEU A 52 0.25 -8.73 -11.97
C LEU A 52 -0.46 -10.04 -11.65
N ASP A 53 -0.67 -10.84 -12.68
CA ASP A 53 -1.24 -12.19 -12.54
C ASP A 53 -0.20 -13.16 -11.98
N MET A 54 -0.67 -14.22 -11.33
CA MET A 54 0.14 -15.34 -10.86
C MET A 54 -0.37 -16.64 -11.49
N TYR A 55 0.54 -17.57 -11.75
CA TYR A 55 0.24 -18.83 -12.39
C TYR A 55 0.09 -19.95 -11.36
N SER A 56 -0.98 -20.75 -11.47
CA SER A 56 -1.32 -21.78 -10.49
C SER A 56 -0.39 -22.98 -10.48
N ASP A 57 0.31 -23.23 -11.57
CA ASP A 57 1.34 -24.26 -11.73
C ASP A 57 2.72 -23.83 -11.21
N GLU A 58 2.86 -22.57 -10.86
CA GLU A 58 4.09 -21.91 -10.39
C GLU A 58 3.99 -21.42 -8.94
N ALA A 59 3.02 -21.94 -8.17
CA ALA A 59 2.80 -21.55 -6.79
C ALA A 59 2.08 -22.63 -5.99
N ASN A 60 2.51 -22.84 -4.73
CA ASN A 60 1.81 -23.75 -3.82
C ASN A 60 0.62 -23.06 -3.16
N LYS A 61 0.79 -21.79 -2.77
CA LYS A 61 -0.25 -20.98 -2.12
C LYS A 61 -0.03 -19.50 -2.42
N ALA A 62 -1.10 -18.77 -2.72
CA ALA A 62 -1.11 -17.32 -2.81
C ALA A 62 -2.43 -16.79 -2.29
N GLU A 63 -2.47 -16.43 -1.00
CA GLU A 63 -3.66 -15.88 -0.35
C GLU A 63 -3.44 -14.44 0.09
N VAL A 64 -4.43 -13.58 -0.18
CA VAL A 64 -4.48 -12.19 0.27
C VAL A 64 -5.89 -11.88 0.77
N LEU A 65 -6.03 -11.43 2.03
CA LEU A 65 -7.32 -11.06 2.63
C LEU A 65 -8.37 -12.17 2.45
N ASP A 66 -7.98 -13.39 2.78
CA ASP A 66 -8.80 -14.62 2.66
C ASP A 66 -9.23 -14.96 1.22
N LYS A 67 -8.55 -14.42 0.22
CA LYS A 67 -8.77 -14.72 -1.20
C LYS A 67 -7.59 -15.47 -1.79
N ASN A 68 -7.86 -16.64 -2.38
CA ASN A 68 -6.87 -17.36 -3.17
C ASN A 68 -6.69 -16.65 -4.52
N LEU A 69 -5.52 -16.02 -4.72
CA LEU A 69 -5.23 -15.24 -5.92
C LEU A 69 -5.01 -16.13 -7.16
N LEU A 70 -4.60 -17.40 -6.98
CA LEU A 70 -4.42 -18.35 -8.08
C LEU A 70 -5.75 -18.73 -8.77
N ALA A 71 -6.88 -18.52 -8.07
CA ALA A 71 -8.21 -18.86 -8.55
C ALA A 71 -9.16 -17.65 -8.60
N ILE A 72 -8.68 -16.44 -8.30
CA ILE A 72 -9.53 -15.25 -8.24
C ILE A 72 -10.07 -14.90 -9.63
N LYS A 73 -11.36 -14.63 -9.72
CA LYS A 73 -11.99 -14.18 -10.97
C LYS A 73 -11.91 -12.67 -11.10
N ARG A 74 -11.78 -12.16 -12.31
CA ARG A 74 -11.70 -10.70 -12.59
C ARG A 74 -12.82 -9.90 -11.94
N LYS A 75 -14.05 -10.45 -11.88
CA LYS A 75 -15.20 -9.79 -11.24
C LYS A 75 -15.06 -9.62 -9.72
N ASP A 76 -14.21 -10.43 -9.06
CA ASP A 76 -14.03 -10.42 -7.59
C ASP A 76 -12.86 -9.51 -7.17
N ILE A 77 -11.96 -9.12 -8.10
CA ILE A 77 -10.82 -8.23 -7.84
C ILE A 77 -11.25 -6.86 -7.26
N PRO A 78 -12.32 -6.19 -7.74
CA PRO A 78 -12.75 -4.93 -7.14
C PRO A 78 -13.16 -5.06 -5.66
N ALA A 79 -13.70 -6.20 -5.26
CA ALA A 79 -14.07 -6.48 -3.87
C ALA A 79 -12.83 -6.71 -2.99
N LEU A 80 -11.78 -7.35 -3.53
CA LEU A 80 -10.48 -7.47 -2.88
C LEU A 80 -9.84 -6.09 -2.70
N ARG A 81 -9.72 -5.30 -3.78
CA ARG A 81 -9.09 -3.97 -3.76
C ARG A 81 -9.79 -2.98 -2.83
N ARG A 82 -11.09 -3.12 -2.58
CA ARG A 82 -11.80 -2.27 -1.59
C ARG A 82 -11.37 -2.51 -0.15
N GLN A 83 -10.77 -3.65 0.16
CA GLN A 83 -10.28 -3.98 1.50
C GLN A 83 -8.84 -3.52 1.74
N MET A 84 -8.20 -2.92 0.74
CA MET A 84 -6.82 -2.40 0.84
C MET A 84 -6.73 -0.95 0.38
N GLY A 85 -5.78 -0.22 0.95
CA GLY A 85 -5.35 1.09 0.48
C GLY A 85 -4.11 0.94 -0.39
N ILE A 86 -4.01 1.67 -1.50
CA ILE A 86 -2.83 1.66 -2.35
C ILE A 86 -2.26 3.08 -2.41
N ILE A 87 -0.97 3.21 -2.12
CA ILE A 87 -0.21 4.45 -2.16
C ILE A 87 0.89 4.29 -3.19
N PHE A 88 0.90 5.17 -4.19
CA PHE A 88 1.86 5.18 -5.28
C PHE A 88 2.95 6.22 -5.06
N GLN A 89 4.11 6.02 -5.67
CA GLN A 89 5.25 6.94 -5.59
C GLN A 89 4.95 8.34 -6.16
N ASP A 90 4.10 8.43 -7.19
CA ASP A 90 3.74 9.66 -7.91
C ASP A 90 2.39 10.24 -7.48
N PHE A 91 1.92 9.91 -6.27
CA PHE A 91 0.67 10.33 -5.63
C PHE A 91 -0.61 9.93 -6.39
N GLN A 92 -0.63 9.95 -7.70
CA GLN A 92 -1.76 9.64 -8.61
C GLN A 92 -3.07 10.35 -8.20
N LEU A 93 -2.98 11.65 -7.90
CA LEU A 93 -4.15 12.48 -7.66
C LEU A 93 -4.72 12.99 -8.99
N LEU A 94 -6.05 13.11 -9.05
CA LEU A 94 -6.74 13.68 -10.22
C LEU A 94 -6.53 15.19 -10.23
N HIS A 95 -5.77 15.70 -11.20
CA HIS A 95 -5.35 17.11 -11.28
C HIS A 95 -6.48 18.09 -11.64
N ASP A 96 -7.53 17.60 -12.30
CA ASP A 96 -8.74 18.37 -12.67
C ASP A 96 -9.69 18.60 -11.48
N ARG A 97 -9.41 18.01 -10.32
CA ARG A 97 -10.26 17.99 -9.13
C ARG A 97 -9.53 18.51 -7.90
N ASN A 98 -10.27 19.14 -6.98
CA ASN A 98 -9.76 19.49 -5.65
C ASN A 98 -9.65 18.23 -4.76
N VAL A 99 -9.07 18.37 -3.57
CA VAL A 99 -8.90 17.29 -2.58
C VAL A 99 -10.22 16.60 -2.27
N TYR A 100 -11.27 17.37 -1.94
CA TYR A 100 -12.58 16.80 -1.64
C TYR A 100 -13.10 15.93 -2.79
N ARG A 101 -13.06 16.41 -4.03
CA ARG A 101 -13.55 15.67 -5.19
C ARG A 101 -12.70 14.44 -5.53
N ASN A 102 -11.40 14.49 -5.25
CA ASN A 102 -10.54 13.31 -5.34
C ASN A 102 -11.02 12.20 -4.40
N LEU A 103 -11.27 12.53 -3.12
CA LEU A 103 -11.72 11.57 -2.10
C LEU A 103 -13.17 11.12 -2.34
N TYR A 104 -14.06 12.05 -2.66
CA TYR A 104 -15.46 11.78 -3.00
C TYR A 104 -15.60 10.79 -4.16
N PHE A 105 -14.79 10.95 -5.21
CA PHE A 105 -14.79 10.06 -6.36
C PHE A 105 -14.52 8.62 -5.98
N VAL A 106 -13.55 8.37 -5.09
CA VAL A 106 -13.21 7.01 -4.62
C VAL A 106 -14.38 6.40 -3.86
N LEU A 107 -14.97 7.12 -2.89
CA LEU A 107 -16.12 6.61 -2.12
C LEU A 107 -17.32 6.29 -3.01
N LYS A 108 -17.65 7.17 -3.95
CA LYS A 108 -18.73 6.89 -4.92
C LYS A 108 -18.45 5.67 -5.78
N SER A 109 -17.22 5.53 -6.27
CA SER A 109 -16.78 4.39 -7.11
C SER A 109 -16.75 3.07 -6.32
N THR A 110 -16.58 3.13 -5.00
CA THR A 110 -16.57 1.96 -4.12
C THR A 110 -17.95 1.63 -3.52
N GLY A 111 -19.00 2.35 -3.93
CA GLY A 111 -20.39 2.00 -3.64
C GLY A 111 -21.05 2.78 -2.51
N TRP A 112 -20.41 3.83 -1.96
CA TRP A 112 -21.04 4.70 -0.97
C TRP A 112 -22.16 5.54 -1.61
N LYS A 113 -23.32 5.56 -0.97
CA LYS A 113 -24.54 6.19 -1.53
C LYS A 113 -24.94 7.46 -0.80
N ASN A 114 -24.89 7.44 0.54
CA ASN A 114 -25.32 8.58 1.38
C ASN A 114 -24.27 9.67 1.34
N SER A 115 -24.68 10.90 1.00
CA SER A 115 -23.78 12.06 0.93
C SER A 115 -23.25 12.47 2.30
N GLY A 116 -24.08 12.39 3.34
CA GLY A 116 -23.67 12.72 4.71
C GLY A 116 -22.58 11.79 5.24
N ASP A 117 -22.71 10.46 4.98
CA ASP A 117 -21.70 9.49 5.37
C ASP A 117 -20.38 9.72 4.61
N ILE A 118 -20.47 10.07 3.33
CA ILE A 118 -19.31 10.41 2.49
C ILE A 118 -18.60 11.65 3.06
N ASP A 119 -19.34 12.73 3.34
CA ASP A 119 -18.78 13.96 3.88
C ASP A 119 -18.09 13.73 5.24
N ASN A 120 -18.75 12.99 6.13
CA ASN A 120 -18.19 12.63 7.43
C ASN A 120 -16.89 11.81 7.27
N ARG A 121 -16.88 10.83 6.36
CA ARG A 121 -15.70 9.99 6.13
C ARG A 121 -14.55 10.78 5.53
N ILE A 122 -14.82 11.69 4.60
CA ILE A 122 -13.79 12.58 4.03
C ILE A 122 -13.18 13.46 5.13
N ASN A 123 -14.01 14.08 5.96
CA ASN A 123 -13.52 14.92 7.07
C ASN A 123 -12.68 14.09 8.05
N GLU A 124 -13.13 12.90 8.43
CA GLU A 124 -12.40 11.98 9.32
C GLU A 124 -11.00 11.64 8.78
N VAL A 125 -10.89 11.22 7.51
CA VAL A 125 -9.57 10.86 6.96
C VAL A 125 -8.67 12.08 6.74
N LEU A 126 -9.22 13.25 6.41
CA LEU A 126 -8.44 14.48 6.31
C LEU A 126 -7.88 14.88 7.69
N GLN A 127 -8.66 14.73 8.76
CA GLN A 127 -8.21 14.95 10.12
C GLN A 127 -7.09 13.97 10.51
N GLN A 128 -7.23 12.68 10.19
CA GLN A 128 -6.21 11.67 10.47
C GLN A 128 -4.85 11.98 9.84
N VAL A 129 -4.84 12.67 8.70
CA VAL A 129 -3.60 13.05 8.02
C VAL A 129 -3.20 14.53 8.22
N GLY A 130 -3.99 15.31 9.00
CA GLY A 130 -3.73 16.73 9.29
C GLY A 130 -3.86 17.64 8.06
N MET A 131 -4.93 17.43 7.27
CA MET A 131 -5.14 18.13 5.98
C MET A 131 -6.56 18.71 5.84
N GLU A 132 -7.22 19.03 6.95
CA GLU A 132 -8.61 19.55 6.97
C GLU A 132 -8.74 20.88 6.23
N ASP A 133 -7.75 21.76 6.36
CA ASP A 133 -7.71 23.10 5.75
C ASP A 133 -7.41 23.07 4.25
N LYS A 134 -7.04 21.90 3.69
CA LYS A 134 -6.69 21.72 2.27
C LYS A 134 -7.81 21.17 1.41
N LYS A 135 -8.99 20.97 1.97
CA LYS A 135 -10.14 20.29 1.32
C LYS A 135 -10.50 20.86 -0.06
N ASP A 136 -10.39 22.17 -0.25
CA ASP A 136 -10.74 22.86 -1.50
C ASP A 136 -9.55 23.07 -2.44
N LYS A 137 -8.34 22.73 -2.02
CA LYS A 137 -7.12 22.86 -2.81
C LYS A 137 -7.06 21.84 -3.94
N ARG A 138 -6.45 22.21 -5.05
CA ARG A 138 -6.11 21.29 -6.16
C ARG A 138 -4.69 20.73 -5.95
N PRO A 139 -4.35 19.56 -6.55
CA PRO A 139 -3.03 18.96 -6.37
C PRO A 139 -1.86 19.88 -6.66
N HIS A 140 -1.95 20.73 -7.69
CA HIS A 140 -0.88 21.69 -8.04
C HIS A 140 -0.72 22.86 -7.04
N GLU A 141 -1.64 23.04 -6.11
CA GLU A 141 -1.56 24.02 -5.03
C GLU A 141 -0.97 23.42 -3.74
N LEU A 142 -0.62 22.13 -3.76
CA LEU A 142 -0.10 21.36 -2.62
C LEU A 142 1.40 21.04 -2.81
N SER A 143 2.16 21.09 -1.72
CA SER A 143 3.52 20.55 -1.69
C SER A 143 3.51 19.03 -1.92
N GLY A 144 4.68 18.44 -2.24
CA GLY A 144 4.78 16.98 -2.41
C GLY A 144 4.37 16.20 -1.16
N GLY A 145 4.76 16.67 0.03
CA GLY A 145 4.35 16.06 1.29
C GLY A 145 2.85 16.16 1.57
N GLU A 146 2.22 17.30 1.23
CA GLU A 146 0.78 17.46 1.33
C GLU A 146 0.04 16.55 0.33
N GLN A 147 0.52 16.42 -0.91
CA GLN A 147 -0.04 15.48 -1.89
C GLN A 147 0.06 14.04 -1.40
N GLN A 148 1.17 13.66 -0.77
CA GLN A 148 1.34 12.32 -0.19
C GLN A 148 0.38 12.08 0.98
N ARG A 149 0.19 13.06 1.86
CA ARG A 149 -0.84 12.96 2.92
C ARG A 149 -2.24 12.78 2.35
N ILE A 150 -2.59 13.46 1.27
CA ILE A 150 -3.88 13.25 0.58
C ILE A 150 -3.96 11.85 -0.06
N ALA A 151 -2.86 11.34 -0.63
CA ALA A 151 -2.81 9.97 -1.14
C ALA A 151 -3.02 8.93 -0.01
N ILE A 152 -2.47 9.18 1.18
CA ILE A 152 -2.71 8.37 2.38
C ILE A 152 -4.18 8.48 2.83
N ALA A 153 -4.75 9.69 2.91
CA ALA A 153 -6.17 9.89 3.21
C ALA A 153 -7.07 9.10 2.24
N ARG A 154 -6.75 9.13 0.94
CA ARG A 154 -7.44 8.34 -0.08
C ARG A 154 -7.35 6.84 0.19
N ALA A 155 -6.19 6.35 0.57
CA ALA A 155 -5.99 4.95 0.89
C ALA A 155 -6.82 4.50 2.12
N LEU A 156 -7.05 5.39 3.09
CA LEU A 156 -7.81 5.12 4.32
C LEU A 156 -9.34 5.13 4.15
N LEU A 157 -9.88 5.65 3.04
CA LEU A 157 -11.31 5.91 2.87
C LEU A 157 -12.22 4.71 3.17
N ASN A 158 -11.89 3.54 2.68
CA ASN A 158 -12.70 2.34 2.85
C ASN A 158 -12.36 1.53 4.12
N LYS A 159 -11.66 2.13 5.10
CA LYS A 159 -11.21 1.44 6.32
C LYS A 159 -10.46 0.14 5.98
N PRO A 160 -9.34 0.22 5.27
CA PRO A 160 -8.65 -0.95 4.75
C PRO A 160 -8.07 -1.79 5.88
N LYS A 161 -8.01 -3.11 5.68
CA LYS A 161 -7.26 -4.03 6.55
C LYS A 161 -5.75 -3.92 6.34
N MET A 162 -5.35 -3.48 5.14
CA MET A 162 -3.96 -3.40 4.72
C MET A 162 -3.73 -2.20 3.79
N ILE A 163 -2.59 -1.53 3.96
CA ILE A 163 -2.08 -0.51 3.03
C ILE A 163 -0.86 -1.07 2.32
N VAL A 164 -0.83 -0.94 1.00
CA VAL A 164 0.31 -1.26 0.14
C VAL A 164 0.88 0.05 -0.38
N ALA A 165 2.12 0.39 0.01
CA ALA A 165 2.78 1.64 -0.32
C ALA A 165 4.05 1.35 -1.13
N ASP A 166 4.05 1.72 -2.41
CA ASP A 166 5.21 1.55 -3.28
C ASP A 166 6.05 2.83 -3.31
N GLU A 167 7.21 2.78 -2.64
CA GLU A 167 8.17 3.90 -2.48
C GLU A 167 7.50 5.25 -2.10
N PRO A 168 6.66 5.30 -1.05
CA PRO A 168 5.80 6.46 -0.76
C PRO A 168 6.58 7.73 -0.37
N THR A 169 7.89 7.63 -0.17
CA THR A 169 8.77 8.72 0.24
C THR A 169 9.83 9.07 -0.81
N GLY A 170 9.82 8.39 -1.96
CA GLY A 170 10.89 8.50 -2.96
C GLY A 170 11.06 9.90 -3.58
N ASN A 171 10.00 10.72 -3.58
CA ASN A 171 9.98 12.07 -4.16
C ASN A 171 9.95 13.18 -3.08
N LEU A 172 10.25 12.86 -1.82
CA LEU A 172 10.16 13.78 -0.69
C LEU A 172 11.53 14.09 -0.10
N ASP A 173 11.67 15.27 0.50
CA ASP A 173 12.84 15.60 1.30
C ASP A 173 12.88 14.72 2.58
N PRO A 174 14.05 14.59 3.23
CA PRO A 174 14.21 13.67 4.37
C PRO A 174 13.29 13.95 5.55
N GLU A 175 13.01 15.21 5.87
CA GLU A 175 12.13 15.57 6.99
C GLU A 175 10.67 15.23 6.69
N THR A 176 10.20 15.57 5.50
CA THR A 176 8.86 15.22 5.03
C THR A 176 8.68 13.70 4.94
N ALA A 177 9.70 12.99 4.42
CA ALA A 177 9.71 11.53 4.34
C ALA A 177 9.57 10.88 5.73
N ASP A 178 10.29 11.41 6.73
CA ASP A 178 10.20 10.95 8.12
C ASP A 178 8.79 11.10 8.68
N ASN A 179 8.17 12.26 8.46
CA ASN A 179 6.79 12.53 8.88
C ASN A 179 5.77 11.58 8.21
N ILE A 180 5.98 11.21 6.94
CA ILE A 180 5.11 10.26 6.23
C ILE A 180 5.25 8.85 6.81
N VAL A 181 6.46 8.39 7.09
CA VAL A 181 6.66 7.05 7.68
C VAL A 181 6.13 7.00 9.11
N SER A 182 6.33 8.05 9.91
CA SER A 182 5.73 8.18 11.23
C SER A 182 4.20 8.06 11.18
N LEU A 183 3.55 8.75 10.23
CA LEU A 183 2.11 8.66 10.01
C LEU A 183 1.67 7.23 9.65
N LEU A 184 2.39 6.56 8.75
CA LEU A 184 2.10 5.18 8.36
C LEU A 184 2.27 4.20 9.54
N HIS A 185 3.26 4.43 10.40
CA HIS A 185 3.43 3.67 11.64
C HIS A 185 2.25 3.86 12.59
N HIS A 186 1.82 5.10 12.80
CA HIS A 186 0.66 5.37 13.65
C HIS A 186 -0.63 4.68 13.15
N ILE A 187 -0.78 4.55 11.83
CA ILE A 187 -1.91 3.82 11.24
C ILE A 187 -1.89 2.33 11.65
N THR A 188 -0.73 1.70 11.82
CA THR A 188 -0.68 0.29 12.25
C THR A 188 -1.19 0.08 13.68
N GLU A 189 -1.11 1.08 14.54
CA GLU A 189 -1.65 1.02 15.90
C GLU A 189 -3.18 0.86 15.92
N THR A 190 -3.84 1.23 14.82
CA THR A 190 -5.29 1.03 14.63
C THR A 190 -5.66 -0.37 14.13
N GLY A 191 -4.68 -1.27 13.94
CA GLY A 191 -4.87 -2.63 13.43
C GLY A 191 -4.73 -2.78 11.92
N THR A 192 -4.56 -1.69 11.16
CA THR A 192 -4.30 -1.75 9.72
C THR A 192 -2.84 -2.14 9.46
N ALA A 193 -2.60 -3.23 8.72
CA ALA A 193 -1.22 -3.56 8.32
C ALA A 193 -0.69 -2.59 7.26
N VAL A 194 0.61 -2.31 7.27
CA VAL A 194 1.28 -1.50 6.24
C VAL A 194 2.42 -2.30 5.62
N ILE A 195 2.39 -2.43 4.30
CA ILE A 195 3.48 -3.01 3.50
C ILE A 195 4.09 -1.86 2.70
N MET A 196 5.34 -1.54 2.96
CA MET A 196 6.04 -0.42 2.34
C MET A 196 7.28 -0.89 1.60
N SER A 197 7.36 -0.66 0.28
CA SER A 197 8.63 -0.79 -0.42
C SER A 197 9.50 0.46 -0.19
N THR A 198 10.80 0.27 -0.03
CA THR A 198 11.76 1.37 0.08
C THR A 198 13.18 0.91 -0.21
N HIS A 199 14.02 1.85 -0.63
CA HIS A 199 15.48 1.69 -0.68
C HIS A 199 16.20 2.54 0.40
N ASN A 200 15.45 3.26 1.24
CA ASN A 200 15.98 4.12 2.31
C ASN A 200 16.21 3.31 3.60
N LEU A 201 17.39 2.68 3.72
CA LEU A 201 17.73 1.85 4.88
C LEU A 201 17.77 2.60 6.22
N PRO A 202 18.31 3.84 6.33
CA PRO A 202 18.25 4.61 7.57
C PRO A 202 16.83 4.75 8.14
N MET A 203 15.82 4.87 7.28
CA MET A 203 14.43 4.96 7.71
C MET A 203 13.90 3.63 8.25
N VAL A 204 14.29 2.51 7.63
CA VAL A 204 13.97 1.14 8.09
C VAL A 204 14.60 0.85 9.46
N ASP A 205 15.74 1.44 9.76
CA ASP A 205 16.40 1.30 11.07
C ASP A 205 15.75 2.17 12.16
N LYS A 206 15.25 3.35 11.78
CA LYS A 206 14.57 4.28 12.69
C LYS A 206 13.19 3.78 13.12
N TYR A 207 12.44 3.18 12.22
CA TYR A 207 11.08 2.73 12.47
C TYR A 207 11.00 1.20 12.47
N PRO A 208 10.61 0.57 13.59
CA PRO A 208 10.62 -0.89 13.70
C PRO A 208 9.60 -1.54 12.77
N GLY A 209 9.95 -2.70 12.22
CA GLY A 209 9.09 -3.47 11.32
C GLY A 209 9.73 -4.79 10.92
N THR A 210 8.94 -5.68 10.35
CA THR A 210 9.43 -6.88 9.69
C THR A 210 10.05 -6.51 8.35
N VAL A 211 11.23 -7.02 8.02
CA VAL A 211 11.97 -6.63 6.84
C VAL A 211 12.21 -7.82 5.92
N TYR A 212 11.68 -7.74 4.72
CA TYR A 212 11.99 -8.63 3.61
C TYR A 212 12.88 -7.92 2.59
N LYS A 213 13.90 -8.63 2.09
CA LYS A 213 14.84 -8.11 1.10
C LYS A 213 14.65 -8.83 -0.24
N CYS A 214 14.39 -8.06 -1.29
CA CYS A 214 14.48 -8.53 -2.68
C CYS A 214 15.94 -8.44 -3.15
N ASP A 215 16.55 -9.56 -3.42
CA ASP A 215 17.94 -9.66 -3.89
C ASP A 215 18.12 -10.84 -4.83
N LYS A 216 18.72 -10.63 -6.00
CA LYS A 216 19.05 -11.67 -7.00
C LYS A 216 17.88 -12.58 -7.39
N GLY A 217 16.68 -12.01 -7.51
CA GLY A 217 15.48 -12.77 -7.88
C GLY A 217 14.86 -13.58 -6.75
N GLU A 218 15.21 -13.30 -5.49
CA GLU A 218 14.66 -13.96 -4.30
C GLU A 218 14.13 -12.96 -3.29
N LEU A 219 13.17 -13.39 -2.46
CA LEU A 219 12.68 -12.65 -1.31
C LEU A 219 13.18 -13.31 -0.02
N GLN A 220 13.95 -12.57 0.77
CA GLN A 220 14.57 -13.10 1.99
C GLN A 220 14.07 -12.32 3.22
N LEU A 221 13.60 -13.03 4.25
CA LEU A 221 13.30 -12.44 5.55
C LEU A 221 14.62 -12.09 6.26
N THR A 222 14.88 -10.81 6.52
CA THR A 222 16.12 -10.33 7.13
C THR A 222 15.95 -9.84 8.56
N ARG A 223 14.75 -9.40 8.94
CA ARG A 223 14.44 -8.97 10.31
C ARG A 223 12.97 -9.23 10.62
N THR A 224 12.69 -9.81 11.78
CA THR A 224 11.32 -9.93 12.33
C THR A 224 11.13 -8.88 13.42
N ASN A 225 9.99 -8.19 13.40
CA ASN A 225 9.58 -7.38 14.55
C ASN A 225 9.03 -8.32 15.62
N LYS A 226 9.77 -8.51 16.74
CA LYS A 226 9.38 -9.39 17.85
C LYS A 226 8.31 -8.81 18.78
N ASN A 227 7.75 -7.65 18.45
CA ASN A 227 6.70 -6.98 19.24
C ASN A 227 5.35 -7.11 18.52
N ALA A 228 4.81 -8.31 18.49
CA ALA A 228 3.40 -8.61 18.22
C ALA A 228 2.89 -9.58 19.28
#